data_d0e7b4e29ceee325ecf79abb3e33dfe8
#
_entry.id   d0e7b4e29ceee325ecf79abb3e33dfe8
#
_cell.length_a   1.000
_cell.length_b   1.000
_cell.length_c   1.000
_cell.angle_alpha   90.00
_cell.angle_beta   90.00
_cell.angle_gamma   90.00
#
_symmetry.space_group_name_H-M   'P 1'
#
loop_
_entity.id
_entity.type
_entity.pdbx_description
1 polymer ?
#
loop_
_entity_poly.entity_id
_entity_poly.type
_entity_poly.pdbx_seq_one_letter_code
_entity_poly.pdbx_strand_id
1 'polypeptide(L)'
;LKLGAAGVTLYNLIRLVVGSLAYVAIGALLIYLFLFKWIRKQEGLLSGFLCIFAGLLLIFEAYLVWKYGLEQSVLKGTLSQVMTDLTGMRVTSFAGGGLLGVGLYIPIAFLFSNIGSYFIGVLLILVGALLISPWSIYDVAAFIGAQFRSFMEKQEQRKQERFIKR
;
A
#
# COMPACT_ATOMS: atom_id res chain seq x y z
N LEU A 1 8.03 9.69 22.15
CA LEU A 1 7.57 8.63 23.07
C LEU A 1 8.82 8.00 23.70
N LYS A 2 8.99 8.14 25.04
CA LYS A 2 10.05 7.42 25.79
C LYS A 2 9.56 5.96 25.99
N LEU A 3 9.68 5.15 24.96
CA LEU A 3 9.53 3.71 25.08
C LEU A 3 10.74 3.20 25.88
N GLY A 4 10.52 2.42 26.96
CA GLY A 4 11.62 1.73 27.64
C GLY A 4 12.32 0.75 26.68
N ALA A 5 13.53 0.25 27.06
CA ALA A 5 14.33 -0.62 26.20
C ALA A 5 13.54 -1.80 25.59
N ALA A 6 12.69 -2.47 26.39
CA ALA A 6 11.83 -3.56 25.92
C ALA A 6 10.82 -3.11 24.85
N GLY A 7 10.23 -1.93 25.00
CA GLY A 7 9.28 -1.39 24.03
C GLY A 7 9.95 -1.02 22.70
N VAL A 8 11.15 -0.46 22.74
CA VAL A 8 11.93 -0.16 21.52
C VAL A 8 12.34 -1.44 20.80
N THR A 9 12.77 -2.46 21.52
CA THR A 9 13.16 -3.75 20.94
C THR A 9 11.96 -4.45 20.28
N LEU A 10 10.82 -4.53 20.98
CA LEU A 10 9.60 -5.14 20.43
C LEU A 10 9.10 -4.39 19.19
N TYR A 11 9.11 -3.06 19.24
CA TYR A 11 8.76 -2.23 18.09
C TYR A 11 9.68 -2.47 16.89
N ASN A 12 11.00 -2.53 17.10
CA ASN A 12 11.96 -2.78 16.04
C ASN A 12 11.85 -4.21 15.47
N LEU A 13 11.44 -5.21 16.29
CA LEU A 13 11.12 -6.55 15.80
C LEU A 13 9.91 -6.55 14.85
N ILE A 14 8.84 -5.86 15.21
CA ILE A 14 7.67 -5.69 14.33
C ILE A 14 8.09 -4.94 13.05
N ARG A 15 8.91 -3.90 13.21
CA ARG A 15 9.43 -3.10 12.12
C ARG A 15 10.35 -3.89 11.17
N LEU A 16 11.05 -4.90 11.66
CA LEU A 16 11.82 -5.82 10.81
C LEU A 16 10.90 -6.54 9.81
N VAL A 17 9.71 -6.92 10.25
CA VAL A 17 8.74 -7.67 9.42
C VAL A 17 7.99 -6.75 8.45
N VAL A 18 7.40 -5.67 8.96
CA VAL A 18 6.49 -4.78 8.20
C VAL A 18 7.06 -3.39 7.93
N GLY A 19 8.32 -3.15 8.26
CA GLY A 19 9.00 -1.89 7.99
C GLY A 19 8.42 -0.70 8.73
N SER A 20 8.40 0.43 8.06
CA SER A 20 7.88 1.70 8.59
C SER A 20 6.37 1.68 8.81
N LEU A 21 5.65 0.69 8.27
CA LEU A 21 4.22 0.49 8.49
C LEU A 21 3.89 -0.20 9.84
N ALA A 22 4.89 -0.43 10.71
CA ALA A 22 4.69 -1.11 12.00
C ALA A 22 3.60 -0.45 12.86
N TYR A 23 3.50 0.88 12.91
CA TYR A 23 2.43 1.58 13.64
C TYR A 23 1.06 1.30 13.04
N VAL A 24 0.96 1.31 11.71
CA VAL A 24 -0.29 1.01 10.98
C VAL A 24 -0.68 -0.45 11.22
N ALA A 25 0.29 -1.37 11.18
CA ALA A 25 0.06 -2.79 11.45
C ALA A 25 -0.43 -3.05 12.88
N ILE A 26 0.17 -2.40 13.88
CA ILE A 26 -0.26 -2.51 15.28
C ILE A 26 -1.66 -1.94 15.45
N GLY A 27 -1.94 -0.75 14.90
CA GLY A 27 -3.27 -0.14 14.93
C GLY A 27 -4.32 -1.01 14.26
N ALA A 28 -4.00 -1.55 13.10
CA ALA A 28 -4.88 -2.47 12.36
C ALA A 28 -5.16 -3.77 13.13
N LEU A 29 -4.13 -4.33 13.80
CA LEU A 29 -4.30 -5.51 14.66
C LEU A 29 -5.24 -5.22 15.82
N LEU A 30 -5.09 -4.08 16.49
CA LEU A 30 -5.97 -3.67 17.59
C LEU A 30 -7.43 -3.49 17.11
N ILE A 31 -7.62 -2.81 15.97
CA ILE A 31 -8.95 -2.65 15.35
C ILE A 31 -9.54 -4.01 15.00
N TYR A 32 -8.74 -4.90 14.41
CA TYR A 32 -9.16 -6.26 14.08
C TYR A 32 -9.60 -7.05 15.32
N LEU A 33 -8.83 -7.00 16.40
CA LEU A 33 -9.17 -7.69 17.65
C LEU A 33 -10.47 -7.15 18.27
N PHE A 34 -10.67 -5.83 18.23
CA PHE A 34 -11.85 -5.18 18.79
C PHE A 34 -13.11 -5.46 17.96
N LEU A 35 -12.98 -5.45 16.64
CA LEU A 35 -14.09 -5.64 15.69
C LEU A 35 -14.18 -7.08 15.17
N PHE A 36 -13.43 -8.03 15.75
CA PHE A 36 -13.32 -9.40 15.25
C PHE A 36 -14.66 -10.07 14.95
N LYS A 37 -15.64 -9.93 15.85
CA LYS A 37 -16.98 -10.51 15.66
C LYS A 37 -17.73 -9.90 14.47
N TRP A 38 -17.49 -8.64 14.19
CA TRP A 38 -18.18 -7.91 13.11
C TRP A 38 -17.48 -8.17 11.76
N ILE A 39 -16.15 -8.14 11.76
CA ILE A 39 -15.32 -8.40 10.58
C ILE A 39 -15.54 -9.81 10.04
N ARG A 40 -15.67 -10.81 10.92
CA ARG A 40 -15.89 -12.20 10.54
C ARG A 40 -17.24 -12.44 9.83
N LYS A 41 -18.21 -11.55 9.98
CA LYS A 41 -19.50 -11.65 9.29
C LYS A 41 -19.49 -11.12 7.85
N GLN A 42 -18.48 -10.35 7.49
CA GLN A 42 -18.38 -9.77 6.15
C GLN A 42 -17.32 -10.50 5.33
N GLU A 43 -17.79 -11.28 4.36
CA GLU A 43 -16.92 -11.91 3.38
C GLU A 43 -16.22 -10.83 2.55
N GLY A 44 -14.88 -10.94 2.41
CA GLY A 44 -14.07 -10.00 1.63
C GLY A 44 -13.39 -8.87 2.42
N LEU A 45 -13.86 -8.51 3.62
CA LEU A 45 -13.28 -7.41 4.38
C LEU A 45 -11.83 -7.71 4.81
N LEU A 46 -11.55 -8.93 5.26
CA LEU A 46 -10.20 -9.35 5.62
C LEU A 46 -9.29 -9.40 4.39
N SER A 47 -9.77 -9.98 3.29
CA SER A 47 -9.01 -10.08 2.03
C SER A 47 -8.71 -8.71 1.46
N GLY A 48 -9.67 -7.79 1.46
CA GLY A 48 -9.48 -6.42 1.02
C GLY A 48 -8.47 -5.67 1.87
N PHE A 49 -8.52 -5.85 3.19
CA PHE A 49 -7.56 -5.24 4.10
C PHE A 49 -6.14 -5.76 3.86
N LEU A 50 -5.97 -7.07 3.64
CA LEU A 50 -4.68 -7.69 3.30
C LEU A 50 -4.15 -7.16 1.96
N CYS A 51 -5.01 -6.98 0.95
CA CYS A 51 -4.61 -6.39 -0.34
C CYS A 51 -4.13 -4.95 -0.19
N ILE A 52 -4.85 -4.11 0.57
CA ILE A 52 -4.43 -2.72 0.84
C ILE A 52 -3.09 -2.72 1.56
N PHE A 53 -2.95 -3.56 2.58
CA PHE A 53 -1.72 -3.63 3.36
C PHE A 53 -0.53 -4.08 2.51
N ALA A 54 -0.70 -5.11 1.67
CA ALA A 54 0.32 -5.56 0.73
C ALA A 54 0.71 -4.48 -0.29
N GLY A 55 -0.27 -3.73 -0.81
CA GLY A 55 -0.02 -2.60 -1.70
C GLY A 55 0.79 -1.49 -1.03
N LEU A 56 0.48 -1.17 0.23
CA LEU A 56 1.25 -0.19 1.02
C LEU A 56 2.68 -0.67 1.28
N LEU A 57 2.87 -1.93 1.67
CA LEU A 57 4.21 -2.52 1.86
C LEU A 57 5.06 -2.39 0.60
N LEU A 58 4.47 -2.70 -0.56
CA LEU A 58 5.14 -2.63 -1.85
C LEU A 58 5.53 -1.19 -2.22
N ILE A 59 4.63 -0.23 -2.03
CA ILE A 59 4.90 1.19 -2.30
C ILE A 59 6.01 1.72 -1.39
N PHE A 60 5.97 1.39 -0.09
CA PHE A 60 6.96 1.85 0.86
C PHE A 60 8.34 1.26 0.56
N GLU A 61 8.40 0.00 0.11
CA GLU A 61 9.66 -0.63 -0.30
C GLU A 61 10.20 -0.01 -1.60
N ALA A 62 9.35 0.17 -2.61
CA ALA A 62 9.71 0.84 -3.86
C ALA A 62 10.24 2.26 -3.61
N TYR A 63 9.63 3.01 -2.67
CA TYR A 63 10.11 4.33 -2.26
C TYR A 63 11.48 4.27 -1.58
N LEU A 64 11.72 3.28 -0.71
CA LEU A 64 13.02 3.09 -0.06
C LEU A 64 14.11 2.82 -1.10
N VAL A 65 13.84 1.92 -2.03
CA VAL A 65 14.78 1.58 -3.12
C VAL A 65 15.10 2.81 -3.96
N TRP A 66 14.09 3.58 -4.35
CA TRP A 66 14.27 4.80 -5.13
C TRP A 66 15.09 5.85 -4.38
N LYS A 67 14.78 6.07 -3.09
CA LYS A 67 15.43 7.10 -2.27
C LYS A 67 16.90 6.82 -1.99
N TYR A 68 17.27 5.56 -1.80
CA TYR A 68 18.63 5.15 -1.40
C TYR A 68 19.42 4.47 -2.51
N GLY A 69 18.86 4.31 -3.72
CA GLY A 69 19.52 3.67 -4.84
C GLY A 69 19.87 2.20 -4.60
N LEU A 70 19.03 1.48 -3.86
CA LEU A 70 19.31 0.11 -3.39
C LEU A 70 18.95 -0.98 -4.40
N GLU A 71 18.83 -0.66 -5.70
CA GLU A 71 18.35 -1.61 -6.73
C GLU A 71 19.12 -2.95 -6.74
N GLN A 72 20.42 -2.93 -6.44
CA GLN A 72 21.26 -4.14 -6.44
C GLN A 72 21.28 -4.90 -5.10
N SER A 73 20.80 -4.31 -4.00
CA SER A 73 20.90 -4.91 -2.67
C SER A 73 19.78 -4.49 -1.72
N VAL A 74 18.54 -4.59 -2.21
CA VAL A 74 17.33 -4.21 -1.47
C VAL A 74 17.25 -4.86 -0.09
N LEU A 75 17.44 -6.19 -0.04
CA LEU A 75 17.41 -6.95 1.20
C LEU A 75 18.46 -6.47 2.22
N LYS A 76 19.71 -6.27 1.75
CA LYS A 76 20.78 -5.80 2.63
C LYS A 76 20.54 -4.37 3.12
N GLY A 77 19.98 -3.51 2.25
CA GLY A 77 19.67 -2.13 2.60
C GLY A 77 18.60 -2.05 3.68
N THR A 78 17.49 -2.73 3.50
CA THR A 78 16.39 -2.76 4.47
C THR A 78 16.83 -3.40 5.79
N LEU A 79 17.55 -4.53 5.70
CA LEU A 79 18.03 -5.23 6.90
C LEU A 79 19.04 -4.41 7.68
N SER A 80 20.00 -3.76 7.01
CA SER A 80 21.05 -2.95 7.68
C SER A 80 20.47 -1.76 8.42
N GLN A 81 19.43 -1.11 7.87
CA GLN A 81 18.77 0.02 8.50
C GLN A 81 18.06 -0.40 9.80
N VAL A 82 17.31 -1.49 9.75
CA VAL A 82 16.62 -2.00 10.95
C VAL A 82 17.59 -2.53 11.98
N MET A 83 18.66 -3.23 11.56
CA MET A 83 19.69 -3.74 12.46
C MET A 83 20.47 -2.62 13.17
N THR A 84 20.77 -1.54 12.46
CA THR A 84 21.41 -0.36 13.04
C THR A 84 20.54 0.29 14.11
N ASP A 85 19.24 0.40 13.86
CA ASP A 85 18.29 0.92 14.85
C ASP A 85 18.10 -0.03 16.03
N LEU A 86 18.09 -1.35 15.79
CA LEU A 86 17.95 -2.38 16.83
C LEU A 86 19.17 -2.37 17.78
N THR A 87 20.39 -2.34 17.23
CA THR A 87 21.63 -2.29 18.00
C THR A 87 21.82 -0.97 18.74
N GLY A 88 21.39 0.14 18.13
CA GLY A 88 21.43 1.49 18.73
C GLY A 88 20.27 1.79 19.69
N MET A 89 19.33 0.87 19.89
CA MET A 89 18.07 1.08 20.65
C MET A 89 17.35 2.38 20.24
N ARG A 90 17.33 2.65 18.93
CA ARG A 90 16.76 3.86 18.35
C ARG A 90 15.71 3.51 17.29
N VAL A 91 14.91 4.51 16.91
CA VAL A 91 13.94 4.42 15.82
C VAL A 91 14.14 5.67 14.99
N THR A 92 15.15 5.65 14.13
CA THR A 92 15.58 6.85 13.40
C THR A 92 15.49 6.71 11.89
N SER A 93 15.67 5.50 11.35
CA SER A 93 15.73 5.28 9.90
C SER A 93 14.36 4.89 9.31
N PHE A 94 14.14 5.20 8.04
CA PHE A 94 13.00 4.70 7.28
C PHE A 94 13.31 3.29 6.77
N ALA A 95 12.51 2.29 7.15
CA ALA A 95 12.78 0.87 6.88
C ALA A 95 11.89 0.28 5.76
N GLY A 96 11.35 1.12 4.86
CA GLY A 96 10.50 0.65 3.76
C GLY A 96 9.32 -0.20 4.22
N GLY A 97 9.05 -1.28 3.50
CA GLY A 97 8.03 -2.29 3.81
C GLY A 97 8.53 -3.45 4.68
N GLY A 98 9.79 -3.43 5.16
CA GLY A 98 10.40 -4.51 5.91
C GLY A 98 10.62 -5.79 5.09
N LEU A 99 10.83 -6.93 5.77
CA LEU A 99 11.03 -8.21 5.09
C LEU A 99 9.84 -8.62 4.20
N LEU A 100 8.61 -8.34 4.62
CA LEU A 100 7.43 -8.60 3.80
C LEU A 100 7.39 -7.70 2.56
N GLY A 101 7.72 -6.42 2.70
CA GLY A 101 7.84 -5.50 1.58
C GLY A 101 8.91 -5.93 0.58
N VAL A 102 10.10 -6.32 1.05
CA VAL A 102 11.18 -6.86 0.23
C VAL A 102 10.74 -8.13 -0.51
N GLY A 103 10.08 -9.06 0.19
CA GLY A 103 9.59 -10.31 -0.38
C GLY A 103 8.58 -10.10 -1.51
N LEU A 104 7.72 -9.08 -1.40
CA LEU A 104 6.79 -8.68 -2.45
C LEU A 104 7.49 -7.88 -3.56
N TYR A 105 8.41 -6.99 -3.19
CA TYR A 105 9.06 -6.08 -4.12
C TYR A 105 9.99 -6.81 -5.10
N ILE A 106 10.84 -7.72 -4.63
CA ILE A 106 11.85 -8.39 -5.47
C ILE A 106 11.24 -9.04 -6.72
N PRO A 107 10.23 -9.94 -6.63
CA PRO A 107 9.64 -10.58 -7.80
C PRO A 107 8.92 -9.57 -8.71
N ILE A 108 8.26 -8.58 -8.13
CA ILE A 108 7.52 -7.57 -8.90
C ILE A 108 8.47 -6.62 -9.62
N ALA A 109 9.52 -6.15 -8.94
CA ALA A 109 10.52 -5.28 -9.55
C ALA A 109 11.34 -5.99 -10.62
N PHE A 110 11.58 -7.30 -10.47
CA PHE A 110 12.22 -8.10 -11.51
C PHE A 110 11.38 -8.15 -12.80
N LEU A 111 10.05 -8.24 -12.69
CA LEU A 111 9.16 -8.32 -13.85
C LEU A 111 8.81 -6.94 -14.43
N PHE A 112 8.61 -5.93 -13.59
CA PHE A 112 7.99 -4.65 -13.96
C PHE A 112 8.84 -3.42 -13.61
N SER A 113 10.07 -3.60 -13.11
CA SER A 113 10.93 -2.52 -12.63
C SER A 113 10.34 -1.79 -11.41
N ASN A 114 11.10 -0.83 -10.86
CA ASN A 114 10.68 -0.04 -9.70
C ASN A 114 9.39 0.76 -9.98
N ILE A 115 9.27 1.35 -11.16
CA ILE A 115 8.06 2.10 -11.57
C ILE A 115 6.84 1.18 -11.63
N GLY A 116 6.99 -0.02 -12.17
CA GLY A 116 5.92 -1.02 -12.20
C GLY A 116 5.49 -1.48 -10.81
N SER A 117 6.42 -1.52 -9.85
CA SER A 117 6.10 -1.85 -8.46
C SER A 117 5.17 -0.82 -7.81
N TYR A 118 5.36 0.48 -8.09
CA TYR A 118 4.41 1.52 -7.66
C TYR A 118 3.03 1.30 -8.27
N PHE A 119 2.98 1.03 -9.58
CA PHE A 119 1.72 0.81 -10.28
C PHE A 119 0.94 -0.38 -9.71
N ILE A 120 1.63 -1.52 -9.49
CA ILE A 120 1.02 -2.72 -8.89
C ILE A 120 0.61 -2.45 -7.45
N GLY A 121 1.39 -1.70 -6.67
CA GLY A 121 1.03 -1.31 -5.31
C GLY A 121 -0.29 -0.51 -5.26
N VAL A 122 -0.44 0.47 -6.15
CA VAL A 122 -1.68 1.25 -6.29
C VAL A 122 -2.84 0.36 -6.72
N LEU A 123 -2.62 -0.55 -7.67
CA LEU A 123 -3.62 -1.52 -8.13
C LEU A 123 -4.11 -2.41 -6.99
N LEU A 124 -3.20 -2.93 -6.16
CA LEU A 124 -3.55 -3.73 -4.98
C LEU A 124 -4.39 -2.93 -3.97
N ILE A 125 -4.07 -1.66 -3.76
CA ILE A 125 -4.88 -0.78 -2.88
C ILE A 125 -6.29 -0.60 -3.46
N LEU A 126 -6.41 -0.35 -4.75
CA LEU A 126 -7.71 -0.20 -5.42
C LEU A 126 -8.54 -1.48 -5.33
N VAL A 127 -7.94 -2.63 -5.63
CA VAL A 127 -8.60 -3.94 -5.51
C VAL A 127 -9.03 -4.20 -4.07
N GLY A 128 -8.16 -3.92 -3.10
CA GLY A 128 -8.50 -4.07 -1.69
C GLY A 128 -9.64 -3.16 -1.25
N ALA A 129 -9.67 -1.92 -1.73
CA ALA A 129 -10.75 -0.99 -1.45
C ALA A 129 -12.08 -1.47 -2.04
N LEU A 130 -12.06 -2.05 -3.25
CA LEU A 130 -13.24 -2.66 -3.87
C LEU A 130 -13.74 -3.86 -3.09
N LEU A 131 -12.84 -4.71 -2.58
CA LEU A 131 -13.23 -5.87 -1.77
C LEU A 131 -13.85 -5.49 -0.42
N ILE A 132 -13.46 -4.35 0.16
CA ILE A 132 -14.05 -3.83 1.40
C ILE A 132 -15.38 -3.13 1.13
N SER A 133 -15.52 -2.52 -0.05
CA SER A 133 -16.72 -1.78 -0.41
C SER A 133 -17.92 -2.71 -0.56
N PRO A 134 -19.10 -2.35 -0.05
CA PRO A 134 -20.34 -3.06 -0.36
C PRO A 134 -20.78 -2.90 -1.83
N TRP A 135 -20.08 -2.07 -2.60
CA TRP A 135 -20.36 -1.84 -4.01
C TRP A 135 -19.90 -3.03 -4.85
N SER A 136 -20.81 -3.58 -5.62
CA SER A 136 -20.48 -4.61 -6.60
C SER A 136 -19.53 -4.05 -7.65
N ILE A 137 -18.64 -4.91 -8.18
CA ILE A 137 -17.78 -4.56 -9.33
C ILE A 137 -18.62 -3.98 -10.49
N TYR A 138 -19.85 -4.47 -10.63
CA TYR A 138 -20.82 -3.96 -11.63
C TYR A 138 -21.24 -2.51 -11.37
N ASP A 139 -21.43 -2.10 -10.10
CA ASP A 139 -21.81 -0.74 -9.74
C ASP A 139 -20.68 0.25 -10.05
N VAL A 140 -19.43 -0.15 -9.78
CA VAL A 140 -18.23 0.64 -10.10
C VAL A 140 -18.03 0.74 -11.60
N ALA A 141 -18.20 -0.35 -12.35
CA ALA A 141 -18.12 -0.35 -13.80
C ALA A 141 -19.24 0.51 -14.42
N ALA A 142 -20.45 0.43 -13.89
CA ALA A 142 -21.58 1.27 -14.32
C ALA A 142 -21.33 2.76 -14.03
N PHE A 143 -20.77 3.10 -12.86
CA PHE A 143 -20.42 4.46 -12.49
C PHE A 143 -19.33 5.04 -13.42
N ILE A 144 -18.26 4.28 -13.66
CA ILE A 144 -17.19 4.69 -14.59
C ILE A 144 -17.75 4.84 -16.01
N GLY A 145 -18.59 3.89 -16.46
CA GLY A 145 -19.23 3.95 -17.77
C GLY A 145 -20.16 5.17 -17.94
N ALA A 146 -20.92 5.51 -16.90
CA ALA A 146 -21.78 6.70 -16.90
C ALA A 146 -20.95 8.00 -16.94
N GLN A 147 -19.87 8.07 -16.18
CA GLN A 147 -18.95 9.21 -16.20
C GLN A 147 -18.28 9.38 -17.58
N PHE A 148 -17.87 8.28 -18.18
CA PHE A 148 -17.25 8.32 -19.51
C PHE A 148 -18.25 8.76 -20.58
N ARG A 149 -19.50 8.27 -20.54
CA ARG A 149 -20.57 8.73 -21.44
C ARG A 149 -20.86 10.22 -21.28
N SER A 150 -20.99 10.71 -20.05
CA SER A 150 -21.24 12.13 -19.79
C SER A 150 -20.08 13.02 -20.27
N PHE A 151 -18.85 12.51 -20.18
CA PHE A 151 -17.68 13.22 -20.70
C PHE A 151 -17.69 13.28 -22.24
N MET A 152 -18.02 12.17 -22.90
CA MET A 152 -18.15 12.11 -24.36
C MET A 152 -19.27 13.03 -24.88
N GLU A 153 -20.44 13.00 -24.26
CA GLU A 153 -21.57 13.88 -24.59
C GLU A 153 -21.22 15.37 -24.46
N LYS A 154 -20.51 15.74 -23.39
CA LYS A 154 -20.00 17.11 -23.21
C LYS A 154 -18.99 17.51 -24.30
N GLN A 155 -18.16 16.58 -24.74
CA GLN A 155 -17.22 16.84 -25.83
C GLN A 155 -17.95 17.05 -27.17
N GLU A 156 -18.98 16.23 -27.46
CA GLU A 156 -19.77 16.37 -28.66
C GLU A 156 -20.56 17.68 -28.69
N GLN A 157 -21.18 18.06 -27.57
CA GLN A 157 -21.87 19.35 -27.44
C GLN A 157 -20.94 20.53 -27.71
N ARG A 158 -19.72 20.50 -27.13
CA ARG A 158 -18.71 21.54 -27.38
C ARG A 158 -18.24 21.59 -28.83
N LYS A 159 -18.23 20.47 -29.55
CA LYS A 159 -17.91 20.43 -30.97
C LYS A 159 -19.04 21.04 -31.79
N GLN A 160 -20.31 20.70 -31.51
CA GLN A 160 -21.46 21.26 -32.18
C GLN A 160 -21.60 22.78 -31.98
N GLU A 161 -21.40 23.28 -30.75
CA GLU A 161 -21.38 24.72 -30.45
C GLU A 161 -20.31 25.49 -31.27
N ARG A 162 -19.14 24.87 -31.50
CA ARG A 162 -18.09 25.47 -32.34
C ARG A 162 -18.45 25.49 -33.82
N PHE A 163 -19.23 24.51 -34.32
CA PHE A 163 -19.69 24.49 -35.68
C PHE A 163 -20.81 25.53 -35.96
N ILE A 164 -21.68 25.78 -34.97
CA ILE A 164 -22.76 26.77 -35.07
C ILE A 164 -22.25 28.22 -34.99
N LYS A 165 -21.12 28.44 -34.29
CA LYS A 165 -20.51 29.80 -34.15
C LYS A 165 -19.56 30.17 -35.28
N ARG A 166 -19.42 29.36 -36.34
CA ARG A 166 -18.67 29.66 -37.56
C ARG A 166 -19.66 29.94 -38.71
#